data_f873c0f0b4719b93cbc5c0a9a4b11ef2
#
_entry.id   f873c0f0b4719b93cbc5c0a9a4b11ef2
#
_cell.length_a   1.000
_cell.length_b   1.000
_cell.length_c   1.000
_cell.angle_alpha   90.00
_cell.angle_beta   90.00
_cell.angle_gamma   90.00
#
_symmetry.space_group_name_H-M   'P 1'
#
loop_
_entity.id
_entity.type
_entity.pdbx_description
1 polymer ?
#
loop_
_entity_poly.entity_id
_entity_poly.type
_entity_poly.pdbx_seq_one_letter_code
_entity_poly.pdbx_strand_id
1 'polypeptide(L)'
;MEIPELAKRFQQHVLTDVDYLKTRGYNPTQFLAMIAQRGGAVAVAKYLFADRRHTSYGFERLREMGELARSVEFAANLPWFTPLFTADELDEAKSRLILHDFPVEERLARAAEHPPAWMSEH
;
A
#
# COMPACT_ATOMS: atom_id res chain seq x y z
N MET A 1 -1.69 -7.14 18.28
CA MET A 1 -0.59 -7.62 17.41
C MET A 1 0.59 -6.69 17.52
N GLU A 2 1.75 -7.23 17.70
CA GLU A 2 2.99 -6.45 17.80
C GLU A 2 3.35 -5.80 16.47
N ILE A 3 4.04 -4.65 16.52
CA ILE A 3 4.42 -3.91 15.30
C ILE A 3 5.26 -4.76 14.33
N PRO A 4 6.30 -5.51 14.77
CA PRO A 4 7.05 -6.34 13.82
C PRO A 4 6.21 -7.40 13.11
N GLU A 5 5.24 -7.98 13.79
CA GLU A 5 4.34 -8.95 13.17
C GLU A 5 3.38 -8.26 12.19
N LEU A 6 2.85 -7.10 12.57
CA LEU A 6 1.97 -6.35 11.68
C LEU A 6 2.72 -5.91 10.41
N ALA A 7 4.01 -5.54 10.54
CA ALA A 7 4.83 -5.21 9.39
C ALA A 7 4.98 -6.39 8.42
N LYS A 8 5.11 -7.61 8.96
CA LYS A 8 5.13 -8.81 8.11
C LYS A 8 3.80 -9.03 7.39
N ARG A 9 2.68 -8.79 8.09
CA ARG A 9 1.36 -8.89 7.48
C ARG A 9 1.18 -7.86 6.35
N PHE A 10 1.69 -6.64 6.57
CA PHE A 10 1.67 -5.61 5.54
C PHE A 10 2.46 -6.07 4.31
N GLN A 11 3.66 -6.59 4.50
CA GLN A 11 4.49 -7.07 3.40
C GLN A 11 3.81 -8.20 2.64
N GLN A 12 3.18 -9.15 3.34
CA GLN A 12 2.43 -10.23 2.70
C GLN A 12 1.30 -9.69 1.85
N HIS A 13 0.58 -8.69 2.37
CA HIS A 13 -0.50 -8.04 1.62
C HIS A 13 0.03 -7.39 0.34
N VAL A 14 1.11 -6.63 0.46
CA VAL A 14 1.74 -5.95 -0.68
C VAL A 14 2.23 -6.95 -1.72
N LEU A 15 2.85 -8.04 -1.29
CA LEU A 15 3.34 -9.06 -2.23
C LEU A 15 2.19 -9.80 -2.91
N THR A 16 1.05 -9.97 -2.23
CA THR A 16 -0.15 -10.53 -2.86
C THR A 16 -0.66 -9.60 -3.96
N ASP A 17 -0.63 -8.28 -3.72
CA ASP A 17 -0.99 -7.31 -4.75
C ASP A 17 -0.01 -7.39 -5.94
N VAL A 18 1.29 -7.56 -5.66
CA VAL A 18 2.30 -7.72 -6.72
C VAL A 18 1.98 -8.96 -7.58
N ASP A 19 1.64 -10.07 -6.94
CA ASP A 19 1.31 -11.30 -7.68
C ASP A 19 0.09 -11.09 -8.58
N TYR A 20 -0.91 -10.37 -8.09
CA TYR A 20 -2.07 -10.02 -8.91
C TYR A 20 -1.65 -9.15 -10.12
N LEU A 21 -0.82 -8.13 -9.87
CA LEU A 21 -0.37 -7.23 -10.94
C LEU A 21 0.41 -7.96 -12.03
N LYS A 22 1.18 -8.98 -11.65
CA LYS A 22 1.88 -9.80 -12.63
C LYS A 22 0.91 -10.51 -13.56
N THR A 23 -0.26 -10.95 -13.05
CA THR A 23 -1.29 -11.55 -13.92
C THR A 23 -1.91 -10.53 -14.87
N ARG A 24 -1.80 -9.23 -14.55
CA ARG A 24 -2.25 -8.14 -15.40
C ARG A 24 -1.15 -7.61 -16.33
N GLY A 25 0.00 -8.27 -16.36
CA GLY A 25 1.09 -7.93 -17.25
C GLY A 25 2.07 -6.90 -16.69
N TYR A 26 1.99 -6.58 -15.40
CA TYR A 26 2.92 -5.63 -14.77
C TYR A 26 3.77 -6.32 -13.72
N ASN A 27 5.08 -6.37 -13.95
CA ASN A 27 6.04 -6.89 -12.98
C ASN A 27 6.81 -5.70 -12.36
N PRO A 28 6.50 -5.29 -11.11
CA PRO A 28 7.12 -4.12 -10.48
C PRO A 28 8.53 -4.46 -9.95
N THR A 29 9.48 -4.68 -10.84
CA THR A 29 10.84 -5.12 -10.49
C THR A 29 11.58 -4.12 -9.60
N GLN A 30 11.44 -2.81 -9.86
CA GLN A 30 12.08 -1.79 -9.03
C GLN A 30 11.53 -1.79 -7.61
N PHE A 31 10.22 -1.92 -7.48
CA PHE A 31 9.57 -1.97 -6.17
C PHE A 31 10.06 -3.18 -5.38
N LEU A 32 10.11 -4.35 -6.03
CA LEU A 32 10.60 -5.57 -5.38
C LEU A 32 12.07 -5.45 -4.95
N ALA A 33 12.90 -4.82 -5.79
CA ALA A 33 14.29 -4.57 -5.45
C ALA A 33 14.40 -3.64 -4.23
N MET A 34 13.54 -2.62 -4.15
CA MET A 34 13.52 -1.71 -3.01
C MET A 34 13.17 -2.43 -1.71
N ILE A 35 12.22 -3.37 -1.75
CA ILE A 35 11.87 -4.16 -0.56
C ILE A 35 13.10 -4.91 -0.05
N ALA A 36 13.86 -5.54 -0.95
CA ALA A 36 15.06 -6.26 -0.57
C ALA A 36 16.15 -5.32 -0.03
N GLN A 37 16.32 -4.16 -0.65
CA GLN A 37 17.38 -3.21 -0.29
C GLN A 37 17.10 -2.46 1.00
N ARG A 38 15.83 -2.15 1.28
CA ARG A 38 15.44 -1.31 2.42
C ARG A 38 14.95 -2.11 3.62
N GLY A 39 14.90 -3.41 3.51
CA GLY A 39 14.56 -4.28 4.65
C GLY A 39 13.07 -4.50 4.87
N GLY A 40 12.21 -4.24 3.87
CA GLY A 40 10.81 -4.59 3.96
C GLY A 40 9.88 -3.57 3.31
N ALA A 41 8.63 -3.99 3.13
CA ALA A 41 7.61 -3.18 2.45
C ALA A 41 7.24 -1.90 3.22
N VAL A 42 7.23 -1.95 4.55
CA VAL A 42 6.94 -0.76 5.36
C VAL A 42 7.98 0.32 5.11
N ALA A 43 9.28 -0.05 5.13
CA ALA A 43 10.36 0.90 4.88
C ALA A 43 10.27 1.52 3.49
N VAL A 44 9.89 0.72 2.48
CA VAL A 44 9.69 1.23 1.12
C VAL A 44 8.53 2.21 1.08
N ALA A 45 7.40 1.88 1.70
CA ALA A 45 6.24 2.77 1.73
C ALA A 45 6.59 4.10 2.38
N LYS A 46 7.27 4.08 3.53
CA LYS A 46 7.69 5.31 4.21
C LYS A 46 8.62 6.16 3.35
N TYR A 47 9.54 5.52 2.65
CA TYR A 47 10.43 6.22 1.72
C TYR A 47 9.65 6.91 0.60
N LEU A 48 8.70 6.20 0.02
CA LEU A 48 7.87 6.74 -1.07
C LEU A 48 6.99 7.90 -0.60
N PHE A 49 6.43 7.79 0.60
CA PHE A 49 5.56 8.85 1.15
C PHE A 49 6.34 10.09 1.59
N ALA A 50 7.63 9.94 1.87
CA ALA A 50 8.47 11.07 2.25
C ALA A 50 8.76 12.02 1.09
N ASP A 51 8.69 11.56 -0.14
CA ASP A 51 8.90 12.40 -1.32
C ASP A 51 7.57 13.04 -1.75
N ARG A 52 7.32 14.23 -1.22
CA ARG A 52 6.06 14.94 -1.44
C ARG A 52 5.94 15.61 -2.81
N ARG A 53 7.02 15.62 -3.59
CA ARG A 53 7.05 16.30 -4.90
C ARG A 53 6.69 15.37 -6.05
N HIS A 54 6.90 14.07 -5.87
CA HIS A 54 6.78 13.11 -6.95
C HIS A 54 6.09 11.84 -6.48
N THR A 55 5.17 11.36 -7.30
CA THR A 55 4.68 9.99 -7.16
C THR A 55 5.71 9.05 -7.78
N SER A 56 5.76 7.82 -7.30
CA SER A 56 6.67 6.82 -7.85
C SER A 56 6.23 6.39 -9.26
N TYR A 57 7.16 5.83 -10.02
CA TYR A 57 6.83 5.22 -11.30
C TYR A 57 5.74 4.16 -11.12
N GLY A 58 5.85 3.35 -10.07
CA GLY A 58 4.85 2.32 -9.78
C GLY A 58 3.45 2.88 -9.56
N PHE A 59 3.35 3.99 -8.82
CA PHE A 59 2.06 4.63 -8.60
C PHE A 59 1.44 5.10 -9.93
N GLU A 60 2.24 5.79 -10.76
CA GLU A 60 1.76 6.27 -12.05
C GLU A 60 1.33 5.11 -12.95
N ARG A 61 2.08 4.01 -12.92
CA ARG A 61 1.74 2.83 -13.71
C ARG A 61 0.43 2.22 -13.27
N LEU A 62 0.21 2.12 -11.95
CA LEU A 62 -1.06 1.60 -11.41
C LEU A 62 -2.22 2.52 -11.76
N ARG A 63 -1.99 3.84 -11.74
CA ARG A 63 -3.02 4.79 -12.15
C ARG A 63 -3.44 4.55 -13.61
N GLU A 64 -2.46 4.41 -14.50
CA GLU A 64 -2.74 4.14 -15.92
C GLU A 64 -3.50 2.85 -16.13
N MET A 65 -3.24 1.83 -15.31
CA MET A 65 -3.89 0.53 -15.40
C MET A 65 -5.27 0.49 -14.73
N GLY A 66 -5.64 1.54 -14.00
CA GLY A 66 -6.86 1.52 -13.20
C GLY A 66 -6.75 0.64 -11.96
N GLU A 67 -5.54 0.47 -11.43
CA GLU A 67 -5.25 -0.46 -10.33
C GLU A 67 -4.74 0.24 -9.07
N LEU A 68 -5.18 1.46 -8.78
CA LEU A 68 -4.76 2.19 -7.58
C LEU A 68 -5.17 1.48 -6.28
N ALA A 69 -6.17 0.62 -6.32
CA ALA A 69 -6.54 -0.20 -5.17
C ALA A 69 -5.43 -1.21 -4.78
N ARG A 70 -4.45 -1.43 -5.65
CA ARG A 70 -3.30 -2.31 -5.40
C ARG A 70 -2.04 -1.55 -5.01
N SER A 71 -2.14 -0.23 -4.82
CA SER A 71 -1.00 0.61 -4.47
C SER A 71 -0.66 0.49 -2.98
N VAL A 72 0.61 0.78 -2.63
CA VAL A 72 1.01 0.86 -1.22
C VAL A 72 0.33 2.03 -0.53
N GLU A 73 -0.02 3.09 -1.27
CA GLU A 73 -0.77 4.22 -0.75
C GLU A 73 -2.12 3.77 -0.19
N PHE A 74 -2.83 2.93 -0.91
CA PHE A 74 -4.10 2.40 -0.44
C PHE A 74 -3.91 1.38 0.68
N ALA A 75 -2.95 0.46 0.54
CA ALA A 75 -2.67 -0.57 1.55
C ALA A 75 -2.34 0.06 2.91
N ALA A 76 -1.53 1.13 2.93
CA ALA A 76 -1.15 1.80 4.16
C ALA A 76 -2.35 2.38 4.89
N ASN A 77 -3.39 2.80 4.17
CA ASN A 77 -4.58 3.41 4.74
C ASN A 77 -5.65 2.40 5.16
N LEU A 78 -5.45 1.11 4.89
CA LEU A 78 -6.37 0.09 5.41
C LEU A 78 -6.36 0.14 6.94
N PRO A 79 -7.53 0.06 7.60
CA PRO A 79 -7.62 0.32 9.05
C PRO A 79 -6.67 -0.53 9.90
N TRP A 80 -6.41 -1.75 9.48
CA TRP A 80 -5.54 -2.67 10.26
C TRP A 80 -4.05 -2.38 10.07
N PHE A 81 -3.66 -1.58 9.08
CA PHE A 81 -2.25 -1.26 8.83
C PHE A 81 -1.85 0.15 9.25
N THR A 82 -2.82 1.01 9.58
CA THR A 82 -2.51 2.40 9.94
C THR A 82 -1.55 2.54 11.12
N PRO A 83 -1.52 1.60 12.12
CA PRO A 83 -0.54 1.73 13.21
C PRO A 83 0.92 1.69 12.76
N LEU A 84 1.20 1.24 11.54
CA LEU A 84 2.56 1.19 11.01
C LEU A 84 3.08 2.54 10.52
N PHE A 85 2.21 3.54 10.38
CA PHE A 85 2.54 4.80 9.72
C PHE A 85 2.15 5.98 10.59
N THR A 86 2.82 7.12 10.36
CA THR A 86 2.44 8.37 11.02
C THR A 86 1.23 9.00 10.32
N ALA A 87 0.56 9.92 11.00
CA ALA A 87 -0.57 10.65 10.42
C ALA A 87 -0.16 11.39 9.14
N ASP A 88 1.03 12.01 9.14
CA ASP A 88 1.53 12.72 7.96
C ASP A 88 1.77 11.78 6.78
N GLU A 89 2.31 10.60 7.04
CA GLU A 89 2.52 9.60 5.99
C GLU A 89 1.20 9.11 5.39
N LEU A 90 0.22 8.85 6.25
CA LEU A 90 -1.10 8.42 5.79
C LEU A 90 -1.82 9.50 4.99
N ASP A 91 -1.72 10.75 5.45
CA ASP A 91 -2.32 11.90 4.75
C ASP A 91 -1.69 12.10 3.38
N GLU A 92 -0.37 11.99 3.27
CA GLU A 92 0.32 12.10 1.99
C GLU A 92 -0.15 11.01 1.01
N ALA A 93 -0.19 9.77 1.48
CA ALA A 93 -0.63 8.64 0.67
C ALA A 93 -2.08 8.82 0.20
N LYS A 94 -2.96 9.22 1.11
CA LYS A 94 -4.36 9.46 0.80
C LYS A 94 -4.54 10.61 -0.19
N SER A 95 -3.77 11.69 -0.01
CA SER A 95 -3.83 12.85 -0.91
C SER A 95 -3.49 12.47 -2.34
N ARG A 96 -2.50 11.60 -2.53
CA ARG A 96 -2.13 11.13 -3.87
C ARG A 96 -3.29 10.42 -4.57
N LEU A 97 -4.00 9.58 -3.81
CA LEU A 97 -5.15 8.85 -4.34
C LEU A 97 -6.29 9.80 -4.71
N ILE A 98 -6.57 10.78 -3.85
CA ILE A 98 -7.64 11.76 -4.08
C ILE A 98 -7.33 12.62 -5.30
N LEU A 99 -6.07 13.03 -5.49
CA LEU A 99 -5.65 13.83 -6.64
C LEU A 99 -5.91 13.13 -7.97
N HIS A 100 -5.96 11.80 -7.97
CA HIS A 100 -6.20 11.02 -9.17
C HIS A 100 -7.62 10.43 -9.19
N ASP A 101 -8.54 11.09 -8.51
CA ASP A 101 -9.98 10.77 -8.51
C ASP A 101 -10.31 9.37 -7.98
N PHE A 102 -9.42 8.80 -7.16
CA PHE A 102 -9.68 7.50 -6.54
C PHE A 102 -10.60 7.70 -5.33
N PRO A 103 -11.75 6.98 -5.24
CA PRO A 103 -12.72 7.17 -4.15
C PRO A 103 -12.25 6.47 -2.87
N VAL A 104 -11.26 7.06 -2.18
CA VAL A 104 -10.57 6.46 -1.05
C VAL A 104 -11.52 6.06 0.07
N GLU A 105 -12.36 7.00 0.52
CA GLU A 105 -13.21 6.75 1.68
C GLU A 105 -14.23 5.64 1.42
N GLU A 106 -14.82 5.64 0.23
CA GLU A 106 -15.75 4.58 -0.18
C GLU A 106 -15.05 3.23 -0.24
N ARG A 107 -13.84 3.19 -0.81
CA ARG A 107 -13.09 1.94 -0.97
C ARG A 107 -12.57 1.43 0.38
N LEU A 108 -12.17 2.34 1.28
CA LEU A 108 -11.77 1.94 2.64
C LEU A 108 -12.96 1.39 3.43
N ALA A 109 -14.13 2.03 3.31
CA ALA A 109 -15.34 1.54 3.97
C ALA A 109 -15.71 0.14 3.49
N ARG A 110 -15.60 -0.08 2.18
CA ARG A 110 -15.87 -1.40 1.60
C ARG A 110 -14.87 -2.44 2.07
N ALA A 111 -13.59 -2.08 2.13
CA ALA A 111 -12.55 -2.98 2.62
C ALA A 111 -12.77 -3.34 4.09
N ALA A 112 -13.23 -2.39 4.89
CA ALA A 112 -13.49 -2.62 6.32
C ALA A 112 -14.59 -3.65 6.57
N GLU A 113 -15.48 -3.88 5.60
CA GLU A 113 -16.52 -4.91 5.68
C GLU A 113 -15.94 -6.32 5.50
N HIS A 114 -14.72 -6.43 4.99
CA HIS A 114 -14.06 -7.71 4.71
C HIS A 114 -12.65 -7.72 5.30
N PRO A 115 -12.54 -7.68 6.64
CA PRO A 115 -11.20 -7.70 7.27
C PRO A 115 -10.49 -9.02 6.98
N PRO A 116 -9.15 -9.03 6.97
CA PRO A 116 -8.41 -10.26 6.73
C PRO A 116 -8.63 -11.27 7.86
N ALA A 117 -8.53 -12.56 7.51
CA ALA A 117 -8.81 -13.64 8.45
C ALA A 117 -7.95 -13.56 9.73
N TRP A 118 -6.69 -13.11 9.60
CA TRP A 118 -5.79 -13.01 10.75
C TRP A 118 -6.24 -11.96 11.79
N MET A 119 -7.13 -11.04 11.41
CA MET A 119 -7.69 -10.06 12.35
C MET A 119 -8.61 -10.72 13.37
N SER A 120 -9.27 -11.80 13.00
CA SER A 120 -10.21 -12.50 13.89
C SER A 120 -9.54 -13.56 14.75
N GLU A 121 -8.22 -13.73 14.65
CA GLU A 121 -7.44 -14.71 15.44
C GLU A 121 -7.03 -14.17 16.81
N HIS A 122 -7.49 -13.01 17.22
CA HIS A 122 -7.13 -12.37 18.49
C HIS A 122 -8.23 -12.44 19.51
#